data_d789ae9f918fcb07028cc331f9b035fa
#
_entry.id   d789ae9f918fcb07028cc331f9b035fa
#
_cell.length_a   1.000
_cell.length_b   1.000
_cell.length_c   1.000
_cell.angle_alpha   90.00
_cell.angle_beta   90.00
_cell.angle_gamma   90.00
#
_symmetry.space_group_name_H-M   'P 1'
#
loop_
_entity.id
_entity.type
_entity.pdbx_description
1 polymer ?
#
loop_
_entity_poly.entity_id
_entity_poly.type
_entity_poly.pdbx_seq_one_letter_code
_entity_poly.pdbx_strand_id
1 'polypeptide(L)'
;MIHIGLTGWGDHDDLYPDRTKAKDKLRLYGQYFSTVEVDSSFYAVQPRDRMARWAAETPDDFSFIVKAYQGMTGHLRGKPYFTSTSDMYKAFRESLEPVMEAGKMRAALFQYPPWFDCNRDNVNELREVRLRMEGIPCALEFRHRSWYENGMRERTLAFLREQGWIHSVCDEPQAGSGSIPIVPQATDSEMTLVRMHGRNVSGWHQNGAPNWRETRYLYRYNKEELMEWKGYLEQLHEQSKDVYVIFNNNSGGDAAANAQMMMELLDMPIRPFPDRTSDEEEDGPEQLELF
;
A
#
# COMPACT_ATOMS: atom_id res chain seq x y z
N MET A 1 -11.37 14.29 -1.32
CA MET A 1 -10.60 14.15 -2.59
C MET A 1 -10.17 12.69 -2.77
N ILE A 2 -9.87 12.28 -4.04
CA ILE A 2 -9.28 10.96 -4.31
C ILE A 2 -7.79 11.15 -4.56
N HIS A 3 -6.96 10.35 -3.90
CA HIS A 3 -5.51 10.37 -3.97
C HIS A 3 -5.01 9.02 -4.50
N ILE A 4 -4.22 9.03 -5.57
CA ILE A 4 -3.69 7.81 -6.20
C ILE A 4 -2.21 7.69 -5.90
N GLY A 5 -1.78 6.47 -5.56
CA GLY A 5 -0.39 6.13 -5.32
C GLY A 5 -0.09 4.65 -5.44
N LEU A 6 1.14 4.28 -5.14
CA LEU A 6 1.67 2.93 -5.30
C LEU A 6 2.23 2.40 -3.98
N THR A 7 2.39 1.09 -3.89
CA THR A 7 3.19 0.46 -2.83
C THR A 7 4.67 0.62 -3.15
N GLY A 8 5.36 1.41 -2.34
CA GLY A 8 6.76 1.77 -2.54
C GLY A 8 6.99 2.71 -3.73
N TRP A 9 8.25 3.06 -3.94
CA TRP A 9 8.69 3.88 -5.08
C TRP A 9 9.95 3.31 -5.75
N GLY A 10 10.47 2.20 -5.25
CA GLY A 10 11.73 1.62 -5.75
C GLY A 10 11.60 0.82 -7.03
N ASP A 11 10.51 0.10 -7.16
CA ASP A 11 10.34 -1.01 -8.12
C ASP A 11 9.40 -0.65 -9.30
N HIS A 12 9.29 0.65 -9.61
CA HIS A 12 8.48 1.18 -10.71
C HIS A 12 9.38 1.83 -11.74
N ASP A 13 10.14 1.03 -12.47
CA ASP A 13 11.18 1.53 -13.35
C ASP A 13 10.64 2.47 -14.44
N ASP A 14 9.41 2.29 -14.89
CA ASP A 14 8.77 3.16 -15.90
C ASP A 14 8.61 4.63 -15.46
N LEU A 15 8.66 4.90 -14.13
CA LEU A 15 8.57 6.25 -13.59
C LEU A 15 9.88 7.04 -13.70
N TYR A 16 10.99 6.38 -14.01
CA TYR A 16 12.29 6.99 -13.85
C TYR A 16 13.08 6.97 -15.17
N PRO A 17 13.77 8.08 -15.49
CA PRO A 17 14.80 8.05 -16.52
C PRO A 17 15.85 6.97 -16.21
N ASP A 18 16.46 6.43 -17.25
CA ASP A 18 17.51 5.43 -17.11
C ASP A 18 18.64 5.89 -16.19
N ARG A 19 19.21 4.95 -15.45
CA ARG A 19 20.30 5.19 -14.47
C ARG A 19 19.92 6.11 -13.29
N THR A 20 18.62 6.33 -13.03
CA THR A 20 18.17 7.09 -11.86
C THR A 20 18.66 6.43 -10.57
N LYS A 21 19.36 7.19 -9.72
CA LYS A 21 19.87 6.69 -8.44
C LYS A 21 18.73 6.46 -7.45
N ALA A 22 18.82 5.40 -6.66
CA ALA A 22 17.80 5.04 -5.67
C ALA A 22 17.41 6.20 -4.72
N LYS A 23 18.36 7.05 -4.36
CA LYS A 23 18.13 8.23 -3.50
C LYS A 23 17.26 9.30 -4.14
N ASP A 24 17.19 9.38 -5.47
CA ASP A 24 16.45 10.41 -6.20
C ASP A 24 15.03 9.93 -6.58
N LYS A 25 14.76 8.62 -6.48
CA LYS A 25 13.51 8.00 -6.92
C LYS A 25 12.28 8.58 -6.19
N LEU A 26 12.32 8.79 -4.86
CA LEU A 26 11.17 9.33 -4.12
C LEU A 26 10.78 10.74 -4.58
N ARG A 27 11.76 11.61 -4.77
CA ARG A 27 11.54 12.96 -5.27
C ARG A 27 10.93 12.97 -6.68
N LEU A 28 11.38 12.06 -7.56
CA LEU A 28 10.80 11.89 -8.90
C LEU A 28 9.39 11.29 -8.83
N TYR A 29 9.19 10.26 -7.99
CA TYR A 29 7.87 9.66 -7.74
C TYR A 29 6.82 10.70 -7.37
N GLY A 30 7.14 11.64 -6.47
CA GLY A 30 6.25 12.72 -6.05
C GLY A 30 5.85 13.69 -7.16
N GLN A 31 6.41 13.58 -8.36
CA GLN A 31 5.98 14.34 -9.54
C GLN A 31 4.81 13.66 -10.29
N TYR A 32 4.56 12.38 -10.03
CA TYR A 32 3.51 11.58 -10.67
C TYR A 32 2.34 11.30 -9.74
N PHE A 33 2.62 11.04 -8.47
CA PHE A 33 1.62 10.63 -7.49
C PHE A 33 1.73 11.45 -6.21
N SER A 34 0.59 11.76 -5.59
CA SER A 34 0.50 12.57 -4.37
C SER A 34 0.59 11.77 -3.07
N THR A 35 0.64 10.44 -3.15
CA THR A 35 0.70 9.56 -1.99
C THR A 35 1.52 8.30 -2.28
N VAL A 36 2.07 7.70 -1.21
CA VAL A 36 2.80 6.43 -1.30
C VAL A 36 2.58 5.59 -0.06
N GLU A 37 2.52 4.27 -0.22
CA GLU A 37 2.61 3.32 0.88
C GLU A 37 4.09 2.95 1.13
N VAL A 38 4.57 3.20 2.34
CA VAL A 38 5.92 2.82 2.77
C VAL A 38 5.90 1.35 3.20
N ASP A 39 6.16 0.43 2.27
CA ASP A 39 6.17 -1.02 2.55
C ASP A 39 7.45 -1.50 3.25
N SER A 40 8.57 -0.80 3.06
CA SER A 40 9.86 -1.15 3.69
C SER A 40 9.82 -1.14 5.22
N SER A 41 8.91 -0.38 5.83
CA SER A 41 8.67 -0.33 7.28
C SER A 41 8.13 -1.66 7.84
N PHE A 42 7.50 -2.48 7.02
CA PHE A 42 7.05 -3.83 7.38
C PHE A 42 8.22 -4.74 7.77
N TYR A 43 9.34 -4.65 7.09
CA TYR A 43 10.52 -5.48 7.35
C TYR A 43 11.40 -4.94 8.48
N ALA A 44 11.47 -3.62 8.62
CA ALA A 44 12.23 -2.95 9.68
C ALA A 44 11.62 -1.58 9.99
N VAL A 45 11.49 -1.25 11.28
CA VAL A 45 11.12 0.10 11.71
C VAL A 45 12.13 1.10 11.14
N GLN A 46 11.65 2.11 10.43
CA GLN A 46 12.53 3.06 9.75
C GLN A 46 13.14 4.07 10.75
N PRO A 47 14.43 4.42 10.61
CA PRO A 47 15.03 5.46 11.43
C PRO A 47 14.34 6.83 11.25
N ARG A 48 14.24 7.61 12.34
CA ARG A 48 13.63 8.95 12.33
C ARG A 48 14.23 9.89 11.29
N ASP A 49 15.56 9.91 11.18
CA ASP A 49 16.29 10.73 10.20
C ASP A 49 15.96 10.38 8.75
N ARG A 50 15.72 9.10 8.47
CA ARG A 50 15.25 8.64 7.17
C ARG A 50 13.84 9.12 6.86
N MET A 51 12.92 8.99 7.82
CA MET A 51 11.54 9.47 7.69
C MET A 51 11.50 11.00 7.53
N ALA A 52 12.32 11.74 8.29
CA ALA A 52 12.46 13.19 8.16
C ALA A 52 12.96 13.60 6.77
N ARG A 53 13.97 12.89 6.25
CA ARG A 53 14.46 13.13 4.89
C ARG A 53 13.39 12.87 3.83
N TRP A 54 12.65 11.77 3.92
CA TRP A 54 11.56 11.48 2.99
C TRP A 54 10.47 12.54 3.01
N ALA A 55 10.11 13.03 4.20
CA ALA A 55 9.17 14.14 4.33
C ALA A 55 9.69 15.44 3.67
N ALA A 56 10.99 15.72 3.81
CA ALA A 56 11.60 16.92 3.22
C ALA A 56 11.82 16.82 1.69
N GLU A 57 12.00 15.62 1.14
CA GLU A 57 12.25 15.38 -0.28
C GLU A 57 10.96 15.36 -1.14
N THR A 58 9.79 15.39 -0.51
CA THR A 58 8.50 15.32 -1.20
C THR A 58 7.74 16.65 -1.18
N PRO A 59 6.83 16.92 -2.14
CA PRO A 59 5.99 18.12 -2.16
C PRO A 59 5.20 18.30 -0.86
N ASP A 60 4.77 19.53 -0.57
CA ASP A 60 4.06 19.86 0.69
C ASP A 60 2.72 19.13 0.83
N ASP A 61 2.04 18.91 -0.26
CA ASP A 61 0.76 18.17 -0.35
C ASP A 61 0.92 16.65 -0.45
N PHE A 62 2.16 16.15 -0.49
CA PHE A 62 2.46 14.73 -0.55
C PHE A 62 2.13 14.02 0.77
N SER A 63 1.72 12.76 0.68
CA SER A 63 1.31 12.01 1.86
C SER A 63 1.86 10.58 1.91
N PHE A 64 2.01 10.09 3.14
CA PHE A 64 2.53 8.75 3.43
C PHE A 64 1.50 7.90 4.17
N ILE A 65 1.33 6.67 3.72
CA ILE A 65 0.71 5.58 4.46
C ILE A 65 1.86 4.65 4.86
N VAL A 66 2.06 4.42 6.15
CA VAL A 66 3.23 3.68 6.64
C VAL A 66 2.79 2.31 7.13
N LYS A 67 3.27 1.24 6.48
CA LYS A 67 2.89 -0.13 6.87
C LYS A 67 3.50 -0.49 8.22
N ALA A 68 2.69 -1.06 9.10
CA ALA A 68 3.12 -1.50 10.42
C ALA A 68 4.19 -2.59 10.31
N TYR A 69 5.15 -2.58 11.27
CA TYR A 69 6.19 -3.58 11.33
C TYR A 69 5.60 -4.99 11.51
N GLN A 70 6.15 -5.97 10.81
CA GLN A 70 5.65 -7.35 10.78
C GLN A 70 5.46 -8.00 12.17
N GLY A 71 6.21 -7.56 13.17
CA GLY A 71 6.07 -8.01 14.56
C GLY A 71 4.80 -7.52 15.24
N MET A 72 4.18 -6.45 14.72
CA MET A 72 2.95 -5.86 15.26
C MET A 72 1.67 -6.53 14.70
N THR A 73 1.80 -7.36 13.68
CA THR A 73 0.67 -7.96 12.95
C THR A 73 0.76 -9.48 12.84
N GLY A 74 1.61 -10.12 13.67
CA GLY A 74 1.71 -11.59 13.72
C GLY A 74 2.38 -12.26 12.51
N HIS A 75 3.09 -11.49 11.67
CA HIS A 75 3.82 -12.03 10.53
C HIS A 75 5.25 -12.45 10.86
N LEU A 76 5.80 -11.97 11.97
CA LEU A 76 7.20 -12.22 12.33
C LEU A 76 7.44 -13.71 12.54
N ARG A 77 8.34 -14.26 11.75
CA ARG A 77 8.84 -15.64 11.90
C ARG A 77 10.29 -15.58 12.36
N GLY A 78 10.59 -16.28 13.45
CA GLY A 78 11.92 -16.33 14.01
C GLY A 78 12.10 -15.43 15.24
N LYS A 79 13.37 -15.06 15.55
CA LYS A 79 13.70 -14.32 16.77
C LYS A 79 13.22 -12.87 16.68
N PRO A 80 12.50 -12.37 17.70
CA PRO A 80 12.10 -10.97 17.75
C PRO A 80 13.32 -10.04 17.76
N TYR A 81 13.23 -8.94 17.02
CA TYR A 81 14.26 -7.88 17.04
C TYR A 81 14.17 -7.05 18.33
N PHE A 82 12.95 -6.77 18.79
CA PHE A 82 12.71 -5.98 19.99
C PHE A 82 12.66 -6.86 21.23
N THR A 83 13.11 -6.31 22.37
CA THR A 83 13.14 -7.03 23.66
C THR A 83 11.75 -7.16 24.28
N SER A 84 10.86 -6.21 23.97
CA SER A 84 9.46 -6.24 24.42
C SER A 84 8.51 -5.68 23.37
N THR A 85 7.23 -6.02 23.50
CA THR A 85 6.15 -5.42 22.71
C THR A 85 6.09 -3.90 22.91
N SER A 86 6.31 -3.42 24.13
CA SER A 86 6.33 -1.98 24.44
C SER A 86 7.41 -1.25 23.67
N ASP A 87 8.64 -1.78 23.64
CA ASP A 87 9.76 -1.19 22.91
C ASP A 87 9.50 -1.16 21.40
N MET A 88 8.88 -2.21 20.87
CA MET A 88 8.50 -2.30 19.47
C MET A 88 7.52 -1.18 19.07
N TYR A 89 6.44 -1.00 19.83
CA TYR A 89 5.45 0.05 19.55
C TYR A 89 6.06 1.45 19.77
N LYS A 90 6.85 1.65 20.80
CA LYS A 90 7.56 2.90 21.05
C LYS A 90 8.45 3.27 19.86
N ALA A 91 9.31 2.37 19.42
CA ALA A 91 10.21 2.60 18.29
C ALA A 91 9.43 2.91 16.99
N PHE A 92 8.33 2.19 16.74
CA PHE A 92 7.49 2.44 15.56
C PHE A 92 6.83 3.82 15.64
N ARG A 93 6.23 4.20 16.77
CA ARG A 93 5.63 5.53 16.97
C ARG A 93 6.65 6.66 16.78
N GLU A 94 7.83 6.54 17.41
CA GLU A 94 8.92 7.50 17.26
C GLU A 94 9.39 7.63 15.81
N SER A 95 9.37 6.54 15.05
CA SER A 95 9.70 6.57 13.62
C SER A 95 8.71 7.38 12.78
N LEU A 96 7.44 7.44 13.18
CA LEU A 96 6.39 8.17 12.47
C LEU A 96 6.40 9.68 12.73
N GLU A 97 6.97 10.11 13.87
CA GLU A 97 6.91 11.53 14.31
C GLU A 97 7.34 12.53 13.22
N PRO A 98 8.45 12.34 12.47
CA PRO A 98 8.87 13.33 11.47
C PRO A 98 7.84 13.55 10.35
N VAL A 99 7.17 12.50 9.88
CA VAL A 99 6.13 12.64 8.85
C VAL A 99 4.81 13.17 9.42
N MET A 100 4.55 12.93 10.71
CA MET A 100 3.41 13.54 11.44
C MET A 100 3.67 15.04 11.65
N GLU A 101 4.84 15.44 12.12
CA GLU A 101 5.24 16.84 12.31
C GLU A 101 5.20 17.63 11.00
N ALA A 102 5.55 16.99 9.88
CA ALA A 102 5.43 17.57 8.53
C ALA A 102 3.98 17.63 8.01
N GLY A 103 2.98 17.11 8.74
CA GLY A 103 1.59 17.03 8.30
C GLY A 103 1.33 16.07 7.14
N LYS A 104 2.29 15.17 6.84
CA LYS A 104 2.27 14.26 5.68
C LYS A 104 1.84 12.83 6.01
N MET A 105 1.69 12.49 7.28
CA MET A 105 1.20 11.16 7.70
C MET A 105 -0.32 11.07 7.52
N ARG A 106 -0.79 10.01 6.86
CA ARG A 106 -2.24 9.73 6.72
C ARG A 106 -2.69 8.57 7.59
N ALA A 107 -2.03 7.43 7.51
CA ALA A 107 -2.33 6.30 8.39
C ALA A 107 -1.12 5.38 8.56
N ALA A 108 -1.08 4.69 9.71
CA ALA A 108 -0.32 3.47 9.87
C ALA A 108 -1.19 2.30 9.39
N LEU A 109 -0.72 1.51 8.42
CA LEU A 109 -1.46 0.39 7.85
C LEU A 109 -1.14 -0.91 8.58
N PHE A 110 -2.10 -1.45 9.28
CA PHE A 110 -2.06 -2.77 9.93
C PHE A 110 -2.72 -3.80 9.02
N GLN A 111 -1.91 -4.48 8.22
CA GLN A 111 -2.38 -5.62 7.44
C GLN A 111 -2.15 -6.90 8.23
N TYR A 112 -3.22 -7.62 8.58
CA TYR A 112 -3.13 -8.90 9.27
C TYR A 112 -3.01 -10.09 8.29
N PRO A 113 -2.40 -11.20 8.73
CA PRO A 113 -2.19 -12.36 7.87
C PRO A 113 -3.49 -13.17 7.62
N PRO A 114 -3.49 -14.07 6.59
CA PRO A 114 -4.67 -14.88 6.26
C PRO A 114 -5.05 -15.96 7.31
N TRP A 115 -4.30 -16.11 8.37
CA TRP A 115 -4.66 -16.94 9.53
C TRP A 115 -5.21 -16.16 10.72
N PHE A 116 -5.35 -14.84 10.59
CA PHE A 116 -5.96 -13.95 11.58
C PHE A 116 -7.48 -13.91 11.35
N ASP A 117 -8.18 -14.94 11.83
CA ASP A 117 -9.62 -15.11 11.70
C ASP A 117 -10.42 -14.30 12.72
N CYS A 118 -11.73 -14.17 12.51
CA CYS A 118 -12.63 -13.45 13.39
C CYS A 118 -12.97 -14.31 14.62
N ASN A 119 -12.17 -14.15 15.69
CA ASN A 119 -12.41 -14.75 16.99
C ASN A 119 -12.21 -13.74 18.12
N ARG A 120 -12.55 -14.12 19.36
CA ARG A 120 -12.51 -13.24 20.52
C ARG A 120 -11.11 -12.71 20.84
N ASP A 121 -10.10 -13.58 20.71
CA ASP A 121 -8.72 -13.20 21.06
C ASP A 121 -8.16 -12.20 20.07
N ASN A 122 -8.39 -12.41 18.77
CA ASN A 122 -8.00 -11.50 17.71
C ASN A 122 -8.73 -10.15 17.80
N VAL A 123 -10.03 -10.14 18.18
CA VAL A 123 -10.75 -8.87 18.47
C VAL A 123 -10.12 -8.12 19.65
N ASN A 124 -9.72 -8.82 20.71
CA ASN A 124 -9.03 -8.20 21.84
C ASN A 124 -7.65 -7.68 21.45
N GLU A 125 -6.89 -8.40 20.62
CA GLU A 125 -5.62 -7.92 20.07
C GLU A 125 -5.80 -6.60 19.31
N LEU A 126 -6.83 -6.48 18.47
CA LEU A 126 -7.11 -5.23 17.74
C LEU A 126 -7.41 -4.06 18.67
N ARG A 127 -8.10 -4.29 19.80
CA ARG A 127 -8.33 -3.25 20.83
C ARG A 127 -7.03 -2.81 21.49
N GLU A 128 -6.17 -3.78 21.86
CA GLU A 128 -4.85 -3.48 22.43
C GLU A 128 -3.97 -2.70 21.48
N VAL A 129 -3.96 -3.05 20.20
CA VAL A 129 -3.22 -2.32 19.18
C VAL A 129 -3.69 -0.86 19.09
N ARG A 130 -5.00 -0.62 19.08
CA ARG A 130 -5.55 0.75 19.06
C ARG A 130 -5.12 1.58 20.27
N LEU A 131 -5.15 0.99 21.47
CA LEU A 131 -4.65 1.66 22.69
C LEU A 131 -3.17 2.02 22.57
N ARG A 132 -2.32 1.10 22.06
CA ARG A 132 -0.89 1.34 21.87
C ARG A 132 -0.58 2.38 20.78
N MET A 133 -1.51 2.55 19.84
CA MET A 133 -1.42 3.50 18.72
C MET A 133 -2.31 4.74 18.92
N GLU A 134 -2.70 5.04 20.17
CA GLU A 134 -3.51 6.23 20.49
C GLU A 134 -2.89 7.51 19.90
N GLY A 135 -3.72 8.36 19.29
CA GLY A 135 -3.32 9.60 18.63
C GLY A 135 -2.74 9.44 17.22
N ILE A 136 -2.57 8.20 16.72
CA ILE A 136 -2.10 7.94 15.35
C ILE A 136 -3.25 7.32 14.53
N PRO A 137 -3.61 7.89 13.37
CA PRO A 137 -4.59 7.28 12.47
C PRO A 137 -4.10 5.89 12.02
N CYS A 138 -4.96 4.89 12.13
CA CYS A 138 -4.61 3.50 11.79
C CYS A 138 -5.62 2.90 10.82
N ALA A 139 -5.14 2.43 9.68
CA ALA A 139 -5.91 1.64 8.74
C ALA A 139 -5.75 0.15 9.04
N LEU A 140 -6.84 -0.61 8.90
CA LEU A 140 -6.88 -2.04 9.17
C LEU A 140 -7.26 -2.80 7.91
N GLU A 141 -6.40 -3.75 7.52
CA GLU A 141 -6.63 -4.67 6.43
C GLU A 141 -6.71 -6.09 6.93
N PHE A 142 -7.83 -6.74 6.71
CA PHE A 142 -7.99 -8.18 6.94
C PHE A 142 -7.61 -8.99 5.70
N ARG A 143 -7.22 -10.25 5.95
CA ARG A 143 -6.90 -11.25 4.91
C ARG A 143 -7.59 -12.58 5.18
N HIS A 144 -8.54 -12.61 6.10
CA HIS A 144 -9.34 -13.79 6.38
C HIS A 144 -10.83 -13.47 6.25
N ARG A 145 -11.53 -14.24 5.45
CA ARG A 145 -12.93 -14.05 5.03
C ARG A 145 -13.94 -14.05 6.18
N SER A 146 -13.62 -14.73 7.32
CA SER A 146 -14.50 -14.80 8.48
C SER A 146 -14.89 -13.44 9.08
N TRP A 147 -14.13 -12.38 8.81
CA TRP A 147 -14.47 -11.02 9.22
C TRP A 147 -15.68 -10.44 8.47
N TYR A 148 -16.04 -11.02 7.30
CA TYR A 148 -17.10 -10.48 6.44
C TYR A 148 -18.21 -11.48 6.10
N GLU A 149 -18.07 -12.75 6.44
CA GLU A 149 -19.05 -13.82 6.17
C GLU A 149 -19.99 -14.07 7.34
N ASN A 150 -21.04 -14.84 7.10
CA ASN A 150 -21.98 -15.33 8.12
C ASN A 150 -22.58 -14.23 8.99
N GLY A 151 -22.88 -13.07 8.42
CA GLY A 151 -23.46 -11.93 9.13
C GLY A 151 -22.44 -11.13 9.95
N MET A 152 -21.14 -11.40 9.81
CA MET A 152 -20.09 -10.65 10.51
C MET A 152 -19.76 -9.31 9.86
N ARG A 153 -20.08 -9.11 8.57
CA ARG A 153 -19.76 -7.88 7.84
C ARG A 153 -20.16 -6.61 8.60
N GLU A 154 -21.44 -6.49 8.96
CA GLU A 154 -21.95 -5.30 9.67
C GLU A 154 -21.33 -5.15 11.06
N ARG A 155 -21.13 -6.28 11.77
CA ARG A 155 -20.48 -6.28 13.08
C ARG A 155 -19.02 -5.84 12.99
N THR A 156 -18.28 -6.30 11.98
CA THR A 156 -16.91 -5.89 11.73
C THR A 156 -16.83 -4.40 11.44
N LEU A 157 -17.65 -3.88 10.54
CA LEU A 157 -17.67 -2.46 10.22
C LEU A 157 -18.08 -1.59 11.43
N ALA A 158 -19.05 -2.04 12.23
CA ALA A 158 -19.42 -1.36 13.48
C ALA A 158 -18.26 -1.34 14.47
N PHE A 159 -17.57 -2.47 14.65
CA PHE A 159 -16.36 -2.56 15.49
C PHE A 159 -15.25 -1.62 15.02
N LEU A 160 -14.99 -1.55 13.69
CA LEU A 160 -13.99 -0.65 13.15
C LEU A 160 -14.32 0.82 13.48
N ARG A 161 -15.57 1.23 13.28
CA ARG A 161 -16.03 2.59 13.63
C ARG A 161 -15.88 2.88 15.14
N GLU A 162 -16.34 1.95 15.98
CA GLU A 162 -16.28 2.10 17.44
C GLU A 162 -14.84 2.23 17.95
N GLN A 163 -13.92 1.46 17.38
CA GLN A 163 -12.51 1.47 17.79
C GLN A 163 -11.66 2.51 17.06
N GLY A 164 -12.22 3.26 16.11
CA GLY A 164 -11.50 4.26 15.33
C GLY A 164 -10.48 3.66 14.37
N TRP A 165 -10.80 2.51 13.77
CA TRP A 165 -10.04 1.95 12.68
C TRP A 165 -10.54 2.45 11.33
N ILE A 166 -9.63 2.90 10.47
CA ILE A 166 -9.89 3.20 9.08
C ILE A 166 -9.97 1.87 8.30
N HIS A 167 -11.08 1.62 7.65
CA HIS A 167 -11.24 0.42 6.84
C HIS A 167 -10.34 0.47 5.60
N SER A 168 -9.59 -0.59 5.36
CA SER A 168 -8.89 -0.82 4.09
C SER A 168 -9.76 -1.71 3.20
N VAL A 169 -10.35 -1.09 2.18
CA VAL A 169 -11.11 -1.80 1.13
C VAL A 169 -10.12 -2.42 0.15
N CYS A 170 -10.23 -3.72 -0.11
CA CYS A 170 -9.28 -4.41 -0.98
C CYS A 170 -9.93 -4.96 -2.23
N ASP A 171 -9.22 -4.85 -3.35
CA ASP A 171 -9.42 -5.69 -4.52
C ASP A 171 -8.34 -6.77 -4.55
N GLU A 172 -8.76 -8.01 -4.39
CA GLU A 172 -7.85 -9.16 -4.37
C GLU A 172 -8.52 -10.38 -4.98
N PRO A 173 -7.73 -11.39 -5.42
CA PRO A 173 -8.28 -12.62 -5.98
C PRO A 173 -9.22 -13.31 -5.00
N GLN A 174 -10.38 -13.75 -5.47
CA GLN A 174 -11.34 -14.51 -4.64
C GLN A 174 -10.91 -15.99 -4.57
N ALA A 175 -9.96 -16.28 -3.69
CA ALA A 175 -9.22 -17.54 -3.63
C ALA A 175 -9.36 -18.25 -2.27
N GLY A 176 -10.59 -18.50 -1.84
CA GLY A 176 -10.89 -19.22 -0.61
C GLY A 176 -10.86 -18.36 0.66
N SER A 177 -10.60 -18.98 1.83
CA SER A 177 -10.71 -18.32 3.15
C SER A 177 -9.66 -17.23 3.38
N GLY A 178 -8.52 -17.28 2.68
CA GLY A 178 -7.44 -16.29 2.74
C GLY A 178 -7.65 -15.08 1.83
N SER A 179 -8.88 -14.83 1.38
CA SER A 179 -9.28 -13.68 0.58
C SER A 179 -10.53 -13.05 1.17
N ILE A 180 -10.64 -11.72 1.09
CA ILE A 180 -11.80 -10.97 1.57
C ILE A 180 -12.63 -10.48 0.40
N PRO A 181 -13.97 -10.31 0.56
CA PRO A 181 -14.80 -9.68 -0.46
C PRO A 181 -14.53 -8.18 -0.58
N ILE A 182 -14.87 -7.61 -1.72
CA ILE A 182 -14.91 -6.15 -1.88
C ILE A 182 -16.05 -5.60 -1.01
N VAL A 183 -15.72 -4.72 -0.05
CA VAL A 183 -16.67 -4.09 0.85
C VAL A 183 -16.48 -2.57 0.79
N PRO A 184 -17.11 -1.86 -0.17
CA PRO A 184 -16.90 -0.43 -0.40
C PRO A 184 -17.68 0.42 0.61
N GLN A 185 -17.28 0.31 1.88
CA GLN A 185 -17.88 1.05 3.00
C GLN A 185 -16.79 1.69 3.85
N ALA A 186 -16.90 2.99 4.07
CA ALA A 186 -16.05 3.75 4.96
C ALA A 186 -16.39 3.50 6.43
N THR A 187 -15.39 3.56 7.28
CA THR A 187 -15.55 3.52 8.75
C THR A 187 -15.06 4.79 9.43
N ASP A 188 -14.43 5.67 8.67
CA ASP A 188 -13.90 6.97 9.11
C ASP A 188 -14.36 8.06 8.13
N SER A 189 -14.80 9.22 8.63
CA SER A 189 -15.30 10.32 7.83
C SER A 189 -14.20 11.16 7.18
N GLU A 190 -12.98 11.12 7.73
CA GLU A 190 -11.85 11.89 7.18
C GLU A 190 -11.13 11.13 6.08
N MET A 191 -10.96 9.79 6.23
CA MET A 191 -10.29 9.02 5.19
C MET A 191 -10.77 7.57 5.06
N THR A 192 -10.63 7.06 3.84
CA THR A 192 -10.73 5.63 3.50
C THR A 192 -9.51 5.20 2.72
N LEU A 193 -9.02 4.00 2.99
CA LEU A 193 -7.94 3.38 2.23
C LEU A 193 -8.50 2.33 1.28
N VAL A 194 -8.02 2.33 0.04
CA VAL A 194 -8.29 1.29 -0.97
C VAL A 194 -6.97 0.70 -1.42
N ARG A 195 -6.89 -0.64 -1.49
CA ARG A 195 -5.68 -1.32 -1.96
C ARG A 195 -6.00 -2.29 -3.09
N MET A 196 -5.37 -2.03 -4.24
CA MET A 196 -5.56 -2.74 -5.50
C MET A 196 -4.48 -3.81 -5.66
N HIS A 197 -4.77 -5.06 -5.23
CA HIS A 197 -3.78 -6.15 -5.22
C HIS A 197 -3.74 -6.98 -6.51
N GLY A 198 -4.68 -6.71 -7.43
CA GLY A 198 -4.89 -7.54 -8.61
C GLY A 198 -5.78 -8.74 -8.34
N ARG A 199 -6.21 -9.41 -9.42
CA ARG A 199 -7.18 -10.53 -9.38
C ARG A 199 -6.57 -11.85 -9.85
N ASN A 200 -5.26 -12.05 -9.71
CA ASN A 200 -4.55 -13.26 -10.12
C ASN A 200 -4.76 -14.44 -9.14
N VAL A 201 -5.80 -15.24 -9.37
CA VAL A 201 -6.14 -16.40 -8.53
C VAL A 201 -5.02 -17.45 -8.51
N SER A 202 -4.37 -17.71 -9.66
CA SER A 202 -3.31 -18.72 -9.77
C SER A 202 -2.07 -18.35 -8.95
N GLY A 203 -1.66 -17.08 -8.99
CA GLY A 203 -0.56 -16.56 -8.18
C GLY A 203 -0.85 -16.55 -6.68
N TRP A 204 -2.13 -16.37 -6.31
CA TRP A 204 -2.57 -16.35 -4.91
C TRP A 204 -2.44 -17.69 -4.20
N HIS A 205 -2.64 -18.81 -4.92
CA HIS A 205 -2.50 -20.15 -4.40
C HIS A 205 -1.07 -20.68 -4.28
N GLN A 206 -0.08 -19.99 -4.88
CA GLN A 206 1.32 -20.41 -4.90
C GLN A 206 2.10 -20.05 -3.62
N ASN A 207 1.46 -19.96 -2.47
CA ASN A 207 2.10 -19.66 -1.19
C ASN A 207 3.20 -20.68 -0.87
N GLY A 208 4.46 -20.21 -0.81
CA GLY A 208 5.63 -21.06 -0.52
C GLY A 208 6.43 -21.50 -1.74
N ALA A 209 5.99 -21.23 -2.97
CA ALA A 209 6.83 -21.40 -4.15
C ALA A 209 8.02 -20.42 -4.12
N PRO A 210 9.20 -20.77 -4.65
CA PRO A 210 10.38 -19.90 -4.62
C PRO A 210 10.15 -18.50 -5.21
N ASN A 211 9.29 -18.40 -6.23
CA ASN A 211 8.95 -17.16 -6.95
C ASN A 211 7.53 -16.61 -6.61
N TRP A 212 6.95 -17.01 -5.47
CA TRP A 212 5.58 -16.62 -5.14
C TRP A 212 5.35 -15.09 -5.11
N ARG A 213 6.39 -14.30 -4.79
CA ARG A 213 6.31 -12.84 -4.78
C ARG A 213 6.21 -12.25 -6.18
N GLU A 214 6.84 -12.88 -7.16
CA GLU A 214 6.83 -12.47 -8.56
C GLU A 214 5.48 -12.77 -9.24
N THR A 215 4.75 -13.76 -8.75
CA THR A 215 3.50 -14.22 -9.35
C THR A 215 2.26 -13.70 -8.63
N ARG A 216 2.34 -13.47 -7.32
CA ARG A 216 1.18 -13.13 -6.47
C ARG A 216 0.46 -11.87 -6.92
N TYR A 217 1.21 -10.82 -7.22
CA TYR A 217 0.71 -9.50 -7.61
C TYR A 217 0.91 -9.22 -9.11
N LEU A 218 1.11 -10.27 -9.88
CA LEU A 218 1.20 -10.19 -11.34
C LEU A 218 -0.21 -10.07 -11.92
N TYR A 219 -0.63 -8.85 -12.12
CA TYR A 219 -1.97 -8.55 -12.65
C TYR A 219 -1.99 -7.18 -13.29
N ARG A 220 -2.59 -7.11 -14.48
CA ARG A 220 -2.88 -5.86 -15.17
C ARG A 220 -4.37 -5.66 -15.23
N TYR A 221 -4.86 -4.64 -14.52
CA TYR A 221 -6.27 -4.25 -14.61
C TYR A 221 -6.59 -3.76 -16.00
N ASN A 222 -7.73 -4.22 -16.54
CA ASN A 222 -8.27 -3.68 -17.77
C ASN A 222 -9.14 -2.44 -17.47
N LYS A 223 -9.58 -1.77 -18.55
CA LYS A 223 -10.36 -0.54 -18.44
C LYS A 223 -11.73 -0.76 -17.78
N GLU A 224 -12.37 -1.87 -18.06
CA GLU A 224 -13.70 -2.23 -17.53
C GLU A 224 -13.63 -2.42 -16.01
N GLU A 225 -12.59 -3.09 -15.50
CA GLU A 225 -12.36 -3.27 -14.08
C GLU A 225 -12.05 -1.95 -13.37
N LEU A 226 -11.27 -1.09 -14.00
CA LEU A 226 -11.00 0.25 -13.45
C LEU A 226 -12.23 1.15 -13.48
N MET A 227 -13.11 1.02 -14.48
CA MET A 227 -14.41 1.71 -14.50
C MET A 227 -15.35 1.22 -13.39
N GLU A 228 -15.37 -0.09 -13.10
CA GLU A 228 -16.07 -0.62 -11.92
C GLU A 228 -15.56 0.03 -10.64
N TRP A 229 -14.22 0.09 -10.48
CA TRP A 229 -13.60 0.71 -9.32
C TRP A 229 -13.82 2.22 -9.24
N LYS A 230 -13.89 2.95 -10.37
CA LYS A 230 -14.28 4.36 -10.36
C LYS A 230 -15.61 4.55 -9.62
N GLY A 231 -16.62 3.72 -9.91
CA GLY A 231 -17.92 3.78 -9.22
C GLY A 231 -17.81 3.53 -7.71
N TYR A 232 -16.98 2.56 -7.27
CA TYR A 232 -16.73 2.35 -5.84
C TYR A 232 -15.98 3.52 -5.19
N LEU A 233 -15.02 4.13 -5.89
CA LEU A 233 -14.27 5.29 -5.37
C LEU A 233 -15.17 6.51 -5.20
N GLU A 234 -16.07 6.78 -6.15
CA GLU A 234 -17.08 7.83 -6.05
C GLU A 234 -18.01 7.59 -4.85
N GLN A 235 -18.52 6.37 -4.69
CA GLN A 235 -19.33 5.97 -3.53
C GLN A 235 -18.57 6.13 -2.19
N LEU A 236 -17.28 5.78 -2.13
CA LEU A 236 -16.45 5.95 -0.94
C LEU A 236 -16.17 7.43 -0.66
N HIS A 237 -16.00 8.24 -1.69
CA HIS A 237 -15.80 9.68 -1.53
C HIS A 237 -17.04 10.41 -1.00
N GLU A 238 -18.23 9.88 -1.23
CA GLU A 238 -19.45 10.38 -0.57
C GLU A 238 -19.48 10.09 0.95
N GLN A 239 -18.72 9.07 1.41
CA GLN A 239 -18.68 8.63 2.79
C GLN A 239 -17.48 9.17 3.58
N SER A 240 -16.40 9.52 2.90
CA SER A 240 -15.14 10.03 3.49
C SER A 240 -14.64 11.23 2.70
N LYS A 241 -14.05 12.19 3.39
CA LYS A 241 -13.46 13.40 2.82
C LYS A 241 -12.34 13.08 1.82
N ASP A 242 -11.45 12.16 2.20
CA ASP A 242 -10.34 11.73 1.38
C ASP A 242 -10.33 10.20 1.17
N VAL A 243 -10.12 9.76 -0.06
CA VAL A 243 -9.98 8.34 -0.44
C VAL A 243 -8.59 8.12 -1.00
N TYR A 244 -7.79 7.30 -0.33
CA TYR A 244 -6.44 6.95 -0.76
C TYR A 244 -6.45 5.61 -1.46
N VAL A 245 -6.02 5.57 -2.71
CA VAL A 245 -5.97 4.37 -3.55
C VAL A 245 -4.54 3.98 -3.81
N ILE A 246 -4.14 2.80 -3.34
CA ILE A 246 -2.78 2.29 -3.47
C ILE A 246 -2.77 1.07 -4.39
N PHE A 247 -2.12 1.20 -5.53
CA PHE A 247 -1.90 0.08 -6.45
C PHE A 247 -0.73 -0.76 -5.97
N ASN A 248 -0.98 -2.05 -5.76
CA ASN A 248 -0.02 -3.05 -5.27
C ASN A 248 0.16 -4.22 -6.25
N ASN A 249 -0.35 -4.12 -7.47
CA ASN A 249 -0.24 -5.12 -8.54
C ASN A 249 1.09 -4.96 -9.31
N ASN A 250 2.22 -4.99 -8.59
CA ASN A 250 3.52 -4.58 -9.14
C ASN A 250 4.47 -5.73 -9.53
N SER A 251 4.08 -7.00 -9.43
CA SER A 251 4.98 -8.10 -9.81
C SER A 251 5.41 -8.08 -11.29
N GLY A 252 4.59 -7.51 -12.17
CA GLY A 252 4.90 -7.30 -13.60
C GLY A 252 5.18 -5.86 -13.99
N GLY A 253 5.30 -4.93 -13.02
CA GLY A 253 5.48 -3.50 -13.31
C GLY A 253 4.18 -2.75 -13.67
N ASP A 254 3.01 -3.40 -13.64
CA ASP A 254 1.76 -2.83 -14.12
C ASP A 254 1.11 -1.78 -13.20
N ALA A 255 1.55 -1.67 -11.95
CA ALA A 255 0.91 -0.80 -10.96
C ALA A 255 0.91 0.69 -11.37
N ALA A 256 2.03 1.20 -11.86
CA ALA A 256 2.16 2.60 -12.28
C ALA A 256 1.25 2.94 -13.47
N ALA A 257 1.23 2.08 -14.50
CA ALA A 257 0.36 2.25 -15.66
C ALA A 257 -1.14 2.16 -15.30
N ASN A 258 -1.53 1.23 -14.42
CA ASN A 258 -2.90 1.13 -13.95
C ASN A 258 -3.31 2.32 -13.06
N ALA A 259 -2.41 2.82 -12.21
CA ALA A 259 -2.65 4.02 -11.42
C ALA A 259 -2.87 5.24 -12.31
N GLN A 260 -2.05 5.43 -13.34
CA GLN A 260 -2.22 6.53 -14.32
C GLN A 260 -3.54 6.39 -15.09
N MET A 261 -3.90 5.19 -15.54
CA MET A 261 -5.19 4.93 -16.20
C MET A 261 -6.38 5.24 -15.28
N MET A 262 -6.28 4.95 -13.98
CA MET A 262 -7.31 5.33 -13.01
C MET A 262 -7.40 6.85 -12.86
N MET A 263 -6.25 7.56 -12.83
CA MET A 263 -6.24 9.03 -12.79
C MET A 263 -6.92 9.62 -14.03
N GLU A 264 -6.66 9.08 -15.23
CA GLU A 264 -7.34 9.47 -16.45
C GLU A 264 -8.86 9.28 -16.36
N LEU A 265 -9.32 8.13 -15.88
CA LEU A 265 -10.73 7.83 -15.70
C LEU A 265 -11.42 8.76 -14.69
N LEU A 266 -10.68 9.29 -13.72
CA LEU A 266 -11.13 10.24 -12.69
C LEU A 266 -10.95 11.71 -13.11
N ASP A 267 -10.56 11.97 -14.34
CA ASP A 267 -10.28 13.32 -14.89
C ASP A 267 -9.23 14.09 -14.05
N MET A 268 -8.27 13.36 -13.45
CA MET A 268 -7.19 13.94 -12.67
C MET A 268 -6.03 14.37 -13.57
N PRO A 269 -5.24 15.41 -13.17
CA PRO A 269 -4.02 15.75 -13.89
C PRO A 269 -3.04 14.57 -13.92
N ILE A 270 -2.54 14.26 -15.11
CA ILE A 270 -1.52 13.22 -15.32
C ILE A 270 -0.23 13.85 -15.85
N ARG A 271 0.90 13.24 -15.49
CA ARG A 271 2.19 13.53 -16.08
C ARG A 271 2.64 12.29 -16.88
N PRO A 272 2.97 12.42 -18.18
CA PRO A 272 3.50 11.30 -18.96
C PRO A 272 4.77 10.74 -18.33
N PHE A 273 4.92 9.42 -18.38
CA PHE A 273 6.18 8.77 -17.98
C PHE A 273 7.30 9.16 -18.94
N PRO A 274 8.56 9.09 -18.52
CA PRO A 274 9.69 9.36 -19.39
C PRO A 274 9.68 8.41 -20.61
N ASP A 275 9.97 8.95 -21.78
CA ASP A 275 10.24 8.10 -22.93
C ASP A 275 11.52 7.31 -22.65
N ARG A 276 11.40 5.99 -22.62
CA ARG A 276 12.56 5.12 -22.69
C ARG A 276 12.99 5.07 -24.14
N THR A 277 13.98 5.86 -24.49
CA THR A 277 14.67 5.64 -25.76
C THR A 277 15.26 4.23 -25.70
N SER A 278 14.80 3.36 -26.59
CA SER A 278 15.46 2.10 -26.87
C SER A 278 16.91 2.43 -27.26
N ASP A 279 17.86 2.26 -26.33
CA ASP A 279 19.30 2.21 -26.65
C ASP A 279 19.59 0.93 -27.46
N GLU A 280 18.88 0.74 -28.57
CA GLU A 280 19.12 -0.25 -29.59
C GLU A 280 19.59 0.43 -30.89
N GLU A 281 20.53 1.36 -30.81
CA GLU A 281 21.32 1.77 -31.99
C GLU A 281 22.40 2.74 -31.49
N GLU A 282 23.54 2.16 -31.05
CA GLU A 282 24.90 2.69 -31.25
C GLU A 282 25.92 1.88 -30.45
N ASP A 283 26.18 0.67 -30.87
CA ASP A 283 27.46 0.02 -30.76
C ASP A 283 27.60 -0.99 -31.93
N GLY A 284 27.65 -0.42 -33.13
CA GLY A 284 28.22 -1.15 -34.25
C GLY A 284 29.72 -1.30 -33.99
N PRO A 285 30.29 -2.48 -34.21
CA PRO A 285 31.72 -2.67 -33.99
C PRO A 285 32.51 -1.71 -34.87
N GLU A 286 33.33 -0.84 -34.24
CA GLU A 286 34.38 -0.11 -34.95
C GLU A 286 35.25 -1.11 -35.68
N GLN A 287 35.15 -1.10 -36.98
CA GLN A 287 36.10 -1.80 -37.83
C GLN A 287 37.47 -1.15 -37.63
N LEU A 288 38.33 -1.82 -36.84
CA LEU A 288 39.74 -1.53 -36.81
C LEU A 288 40.30 -1.85 -38.19
N GLU A 289 40.51 -0.84 -39.01
CA GLU A 289 41.37 -0.94 -40.21
C GLU A 289 42.80 -1.19 -39.74
N LEU A 290 43.25 -2.44 -39.95
CA LEU A 290 44.65 -2.82 -39.83
C LEU A 290 45.37 -2.44 -41.13
N PHE A 291 46.24 -1.44 -41.05
CA PHE A 291 47.42 -1.30 -41.93
C PHE A 291 48.68 -1.08 -41.09
#